data_796eb054be8da1e5a2727ceaf693612a
#
_entry.id   796eb054be8da1e5a2727ceaf693612a
#
_cell.length_a   1.000
_cell.length_b   1.000
_cell.length_c   1.000
_cell.angle_alpha   90.00
_cell.angle_beta   90.00
_cell.angle_gamma   90.00
#
_symmetry.space_group_name_H-M   'P 1'
#
loop_
_entity.id
_entity.type
_entity.pdbx_description
1 polymer ?
#
loop_
_entity_poly.entity_id
_entity_poly.type
_entity_poly.pdbx_seq_one_letter_code
_entity_poly.pdbx_strand_id
1 'polypeptide(L)'
;HWTTFNEAWTFVVLGYGTGSKAPGAPFTNLATHPYLAGHTVLLAHAEAVRRFRARGGEGQIGITNNCDWREPLTSKPADIAAAERAVEWWLGWFADPIWRGDYPVAMRAALGERLPRFTPAQKVALKGSADFFG
;
A
#
# COMPACT_ATOMS: atom_id res chain seq x y z
N HIS A 1 21.27 -1.52 1.18
CA HIS A 1 19.81 -1.54 1.20
C HIS A 1 19.24 -1.05 -0.12
N TRP A 2 18.21 -1.68 -0.62
CA TRP A 2 17.50 -1.33 -1.84
C TRP A 2 16.04 -1.02 -1.52
N THR A 3 15.53 0.08 -2.03
CA THR A 3 14.14 0.47 -1.89
C THR A 3 13.47 0.39 -3.25
N THR A 4 12.39 -0.39 -3.35
CA THR A 4 11.64 -0.55 -4.62
C THR A 4 10.84 0.70 -4.96
N PHE A 5 10.09 1.21 -3.99
CA PHE A 5 9.30 2.43 -4.08
C PHE A 5 9.44 3.25 -2.80
N ASN A 6 9.39 4.57 -2.96
CA ASN A 6 9.35 5.52 -1.87
C ASN A 6 7.98 6.19 -1.81
N GLU A 7 7.34 6.19 -0.62
CA GLU A 7 6.08 6.86 -0.35
C GLU A 7 4.95 6.54 -1.33
N ALA A 8 4.64 5.25 -1.48
CA ALA A 8 3.65 4.79 -2.44
C ALA A 8 2.28 5.48 -2.27
N TRP A 9 1.81 5.66 -1.04
CA TRP A 9 0.57 6.39 -0.75
C TRP A 9 0.57 7.79 -1.36
N THR A 10 1.68 8.51 -1.21
CA THR A 10 1.83 9.89 -1.67
C THR A 10 1.57 10.00 -3.17
N PHE A 11 2.25 9.22 -3.99
CA PHE A 11 2.09 9.38 -5.44
C PHE A 11 0.81 8.71 -5.98
N VAL A 12 0.28 7.64 -5.36
CA VAL A 12 -0.98 7.06 -5.85
C VAL A 12 -2.18 7.92 -5.48
N VAL A 13 -2.24 8.46 -4.26
CA VAL A 13 -3.36 9.30 -3.84
C VAL A 13 -3.27 10.70 -4.44
N LEU A 14 -2.11 11.34 -4.34
CA LEU A 14 -1.96 12.72 -4.80
C LEU A 14 -1.85 12.81 -6.32
N GLY A 15 -1.33 11.78 -6.99
CA GLY A 15 -1.23 11.74 -8.45
C GLY A 15 -2.52 11.28 -9.12
N TYR A 16 -3.03 10.11 -8.76
CA TYR A 16 -4.18 9.48 -9.41
C TYR A 16 -5.52 9.79 -8.73
N GLY A 17 -5.50 10.27 -7.49
CA GLY A 17 -6.70 10.65 -6.74
C GLY A 17 -7.03 12.13 -6.86
N THR A 18 -6.24 12.98 -6.22
CA THR A 18 -6.50 14.43 -6.14
C THR A 18 -5.91 15.22 -7.32
N GLY A 19 -4.89 14.71 -7.98
CA GLY A 19 -4.22 15.37 -9.09
C GLY A 19 -3.23 16.47 -8.68
N SER A 20 -2.91 16.59 -7.38
CA SER A 20 -1.96 17.59 -6.90
C SER A 20 -0.49 17.24 -7.21
N LYS A 21 -0.24 16.02 -7.64
CA LYS A 21 1.06 15.49 -8.10
C LYS A 21 0.90 14.83 -9.47
N ALA A 22 2.02 14.51 -10.12
CA ALA A 22 2.01 13.73 -11.36
C ALA A 22 1.38 12.33 -11.13
N PRO A 23 0.64 11.77 -12.11
CA PRO A 23 0.38 12.31 -13.44
C PRO A 23 -0.66 13.44 -13.49
N GLY A 24 -1.49 13.63 -12.45
CA GLY A 24 -2.49 14.67 -12.42
C GLY A 24 -3.68 14.43 -13.35
N ALA A 25 -4.40 15.49 -13.71
CA ALA A 25 -5.47 15.42 -14.69
C ALA A 25 -4.90 15.09 -16.09
N PRO A 26 -5.61 14.33 -16.92
CA PRO A 26 -6.98 13.82 -16.76
C PRO A 26 -7.09 12.47 -16.01
N PHE A 27 -6.02 11.97 -15.41
CA PHE A 27 -5.95 10.62 -14.82
C PHE A 27 -6.50 10.54 -13.39
N THR A 28 -7.26 11.55 -12.94
CA THR A 28 -7.73 11.64 -11.56
C THR A 28 -9.14 11.10 -11.39
N ASN A 29 -9.28 10.13 -10.48
CA ASN A 29 -10.58 9.67 -9.97
C ASN A 29 -10.35 9.09 -8.58
N LEU A 30 -10.62 9.87 -7.55
CA LEU A 30 -10.38 9.49 -6.16
C LEU A 30 -11.13 8.22 -5.73
N ALA A 31 -12.25 7.90 -6.39
CA ALA A 31 -13.05 6.72 -6.03
C ALA A 31 -12.41 5.39 -6.47
N THR A 32 -11.56 5.37 -7.51
CA THR A 32 -11.06 4.14 -8.12
C THR A 32 -9.57 4.15 -8.47
N HIS A 33 -9.08 5.22 -9.08
CA HIS A 33 -7.73 5.24 -9.67
C HIS A 33 -6.59 5.04 -8.66
N PRO A 34 -6.60 5.60 -7.44
CA PRO A 34 -5.56 5.32 -6.45
C PRO A 34 -5.47 3.84 -6.09
N TYR A 35 -6.62 3.15 -5.99
CA TYR A 35 -6.65 1.73 -5.63
C TYR A 35 -6.11 0.83 -6.75
N LEU A 36 -6.39 1.17 -8.01
CA LEU A 36 -5.80 0.49 -9.17
C LEU A 36 -4.30 0.73 -9.25
N ALA A 37 -3.87 1.97 -9.09
CA ALA A 37 -2.45 2.33 -9.09
C ALA A 37 -1.70 1.67 -7.93
N GLY A 38 -2.24 1.73 -6.70
CA GLY A 38 -1.64 1.10 -5.53
C GLY A 38 -1.54 -0.43 -5.66
N HIS A 39 -2.56 -1.07 -6.26
CA HIS A 39 -2.51 -2.49 -6.59
C HIS A 39 -1.36 -2.83 -7.54
N THR A 40 -1.21 -2.04 -8.59
CA THR A 40 -0.12 -2.20 -9.57
C THR A 40 1.26 -2.00 -8.92
N VAL A 41 1.40 -0.99 -8.06
CA VAL A 41 2.64 -0.72 -7.31
C VAL A 41 3.03 -1.92 -6.44
N LEU A 42 2.07 -2.51 -5.71
CA LEU A 42 2.32 -3.68 -4.87
C LEU A 42 2.79 -4.89 -5.70
N LEU A 43 2.16 -5.15 -6.85
CA LEU A 43 2.58 -6.23 -7.73
C LEU A 43 3.96 -5.96 -8.35
N ALA A 44 4.24 -4.73 -8.73
CA ALA A 44 5.56 -4.33 -9.25
C ALA A 44 6.66 -4.45 -8.18
N HIS A 45 6.34 -4.11 -6.92
CA HIS A 45 7.23 -4.32 -5.78
C HIS A 45 7.59 -5.80 -5.62
N ALA A 46 6.60 -6.67 -5.54
CA ALA A 46 6.82 -8.11 -5.38
C ALA A 46 7.66 -8.69 -6.53
N GLU A 47 7.40 -8.28 -7.77
CA GLU A 47 8.18 -8.72 -8.93
C GLU A 47 9.61 -8.18 -8.92
N ALA A 48 9.82 -6.93 -8.50
CA ALA A 48 11.16 -6.36 -8.35
C ALA A 48 11.98 -7.14 -7.31
N VAL A 49 11.39 -7.44 -6.16
CA VAL A 49 12.03 -8.23 -5.10
C VAL A 49 12.36 -9.66 -5.60
N ARG A 50 11.40 -10.31 -6.26
CA ARG A 50 11.62 -11.63 -6.85
C ARG A 50 12.80 -11.65 -7.83
N ARG A 51 12.89 -10.66 -8.72
CA ARG A 51 13.99 -10.53 -9.69
C ARG A 51 15.32 -10.22 -9.02
N PHE A 52 15.32 -9.33 -8.03
CA PHE A 52 16.51 -9.01 -7.26
C PHE A 52 17.09 -10.27 -6.61
N ARG A 53 16.26 -11.03 -5.90
CA ARG A 53 16.68 -12.28 -5.24
C ARG A 53 17.13 -13.36 -6.24
N ALA A 54 16.39 -13.52 -7.34
CA ALA A 54 16.70 -14.49 -8.39
C ALA A 54 18.04 -14.25 -9.11
N ARG A 55 18.53 -13.00 -9.12
CA ARG A 55 19.83 -12.62 -9.70
C ARG A 55 20.99 -12.66 -8.70
N GLY A 56 20.74 -13.15 -7.48
CA GLY A 56 21.76 -13.13 -6.43
C GLY A 56 22.06 -11.72 -5.91
N GLY A 57 21.06 -10.84 -5.91
CA GLY A 57 21.22 -9.47 -5.42
C GLY A 57 21.72 -9.46 -3.97
N GLU A 58 22.80 -8.73 -3.72
CA GLU A 58 23.40 -8.62 -2.39
C GLU A 58 22.73 -7.51 -1.57
N GLY A 59 22.60 -7.74 -0.26
CA GLY A 59 22.01 -6.82 0.69
C GLY A 59 20.51 -7.03 0.89
N GLN A 60 19.88 -6.07 1.54
CA GLN A 60 18.45 -6.11 1.88
C GLN A 60 17.63 -5.28 0.88
N ILE A 61 16.43 -5.75 0.59
CA ILE A 61 15.48 -5.06 -0.27
C ILE A 61 14.13 -4.89 0.43
N GLY A 62 13.52 -3.70 0.32
CA GLY A 62 12.26 -3.39 0.97
C GLY A 62 11.50 -2.28 0.25
N ILE A 63 10.54 -1.71 0.96
CA ILE A 63 9.72 -0.58 0.51
C ILE A 63 9.70 0.48 1.62
N THR A 64 9.71 1.76 1.23
CA THR A 64 9.58 2.87 2.17
C THR A 64 8.19 3.48 2.05
N ASN A 65 7.47 3.55 3.17
CA ASN A 65 6.13 4.13 3.22
C ASN A 65 6.05 5.19 4.31
N ASN A 66 5.52 6.34 3.95
CA ASN A 66 5.19 7.39 4.91
C ASN A 66 3.84 7.10 5.57
N CYS A 67 3.66 7.58 6.79
CA CYS A 67 2.39 7.58 7.50
C CYS A 67 2.38 8.64 8.57
N ASP A 68 1.27 9.37 8.69
CA ASP A 68 1.01 10.18 9.86
C ASP A 68 0.36 9.31 10.95
N TRP A 69 0.80 9.50 12.19
CA TRP A 69 0.12 8.93 13.33
C TRP A 69 -1.24 9.60 13.54
N ARG A 70 -2.23 8.82 14.00
CA ARG A 70 -3.58 9.31 14.31
C ARG A 70 -3.94 8.93 15.74
N GLU A 71 -4.10 9.95 16.58
CA GLU A 71 -4.61 9.76 17.94
C GLU A 71 -6.15 9.75 17.95
N PRO A 72 -6.77 8.90 18.76
CA PRO A 72 -8.21 8.96 18.96
C PRO A 72 -8.62 10.30 19.61
N LEU A 73 -9.72 10.90 19.13
CA LEU A 73 -10.23 12.16 19.70
C LEU A 73 -10.61 12.02 21.19
N THR A 74 -11.17 10.87 21.54
CA THR A 74 -11.49 10.50 22.93
C THR A 74 -11.20 9.01 23.16
N SER A 75 -11.32 8.54 24.41
CA SER A 75 -11.21 7.13 24.76
C SER A 75 -12.43 6.26 24.37
N LYS A 76 -13.39 6.82 23.63
CA LYS A 76 -14.55 6.05 23.17
C LYS A 76 -14.12 5.03 22.12
N PRO A 77 -14.69 3.80 22.14
CA PRO A 77 -14.36 2.77 21.15
C PRO A 77 -14.49 3.22 19.68
N ALA A 78 -15.46 4.08 19.39
CA ALA A 78 -15.66 4.60 18.05
C ALA A 78 -14.50 5.50 17.57
N ASP A 79 -13.95 6.33 18.45
CA ASP A 79 -12.84 7.21 18.15
C ASP A 79 -11.53 6.43 18.01
N ILE A 80 -11.32 5.42 18.89
CA ILE A 80 -10.19 4.50 18.79
C ILE A 80 -10.22 3.77 17.43
N ALA A 81 -11.35 3.16 17.10
CA ALA A 81 -11.51 2.45 15.83
C ALA A 81 -11.37 3.37 14.62
N ALA A 82 -11.74 4.64 14.72
CA ALA A 82 -11.55 5.63 13.65
C ALA A 82 -10.06 5.96 13.43
N ALA A 83 -9.29 6.12 14.51
CA ALA A 83 -7.86 6.37 14.44
C ALA A 83 -7.12 5.16 13.84
N GLU A 84 -7.44 3.95 14.29
CA GLU A 84 -6.88 2.70 13.73
C GLU A 84 -7.16 2.58 12.24
N ARG A 85 -8.42 2.78 11.80
CA ARG A 85 -8.75 2.76 10.37
C ARG A 85 -7.97 3.80 9.58
N ALA A 86 -7.74 4.99 10.12
CA ALA A 86 -6.98 6.03 9.42
C ALA A 86 -5.53 5.58 9.17
N VAL A 87 -4.89 4.90 10.12
CA VAL A 87 -3.56 4.31 9.95
C VAL A 87 -3.61 3.13 8.95
N GLU A 88 -4.62 2.28 9.01
CA GLU A 88 -4.79 1.18 8.05
C GLU A 88 -4.93 1.69 6.60
N TRP A 89 -5.63 2.82 6.37
CA TRP A 89 -5.81 3.41 5.04
C TRP A 89 -4.57 4.11 4.49
N TRP A 90 -3.61 4.37 5.31
CA TRP A 90 -2.34 4.96 4.91
C TRP A 90 -1.24 3.91 4.90
N LEU A 91 -0.79 3.49 6.07
CA LEU A 91 0.29 2.53 6.24
C LEU A 91 -0.14 1.11 5.88
N GLY A 92 -1.24 0.63 6.46
CA GLY A 92 -1.75 -0.73 6.29
C GLY A 92 -2.03 -1.08 4.84
N TRP A 93 -2.48 -0.13 4.04
CA TRP A 93 -2.73 -0.34 2.61
C TRP A 93 -1.55 -0.98 1.87
N PHE A 94 -0.33 -0.53 2.16
CA PHE A 94 0.90 -1.05 1.52
C PHE A 94 1.64 -2.06 2.40
N ALA A 95 1.58 -1.93 3.72
CA ALA A 95 2.26 -2.84 4.64
C ALA A 95 1.57 -4.20 4.72
N ASP A 96 0.25 -4.27 4.90
CA ASP A 96 -0.45 -5.53 5.11
C ASP A 96 -0.30 -6.52 3.94
N PRO A 97 -0.39 -6.11 2.66
CA PRO A 97 -0.12 -7.04 1.55
C PRO A 97 1.28 -7.66 1.62
N ILE A 98 2.28 -6.90 2.02
CA ILE A 98 3.68 -7.34 2.07
C ILE A 98 3.94 -8.26 3.28
N TRP A 99 3.36 -7.95 4.44
CA TRP A 99 3.62 -8.71 5.67
C TRP A 99 2.58 -9.80 5.93
N ARG A 100 1.33 -9.59 5.52
CA ARG A 100 0.20 -10.50 5.78
C ARG A 100 -0.33 -11.20 4.53
N GLY A 101 -0.07 -10.64 3.34
CA GLY A 101 -0.44 -11.21 2.04
C GLY A 101 -1.79 -10.71 1.50
N ASP A 102 -2.47 -9.79 2.18
CA ASP A 102 -3.72 -9.17 1.68
C ASP A 102 -3.91 -7.78 2.28
N TYR A 103 -4.85 -7.03 1.72
CA TYR A 103 -5.25 -5.71 2.19
C TYR A 103 -5.88 -5.73 3.58
N PRO A 104 -5.83 -4.60 4.33
CA PRO A 104 -6.57 -4.44 5.56
C PRO A 104 -8.06 -4.79 5.40
N VAL A 105 -8.62 -5.48 6.40
CA VAL A 105 -10.02 -5.90 6.38
C VAL A 105 -10.97 -4.70 6.28
N ALA A 106 -10.66 -3.59 6.97
CA ALA A 106 -11.46 -2.37 6.93
C ALA A 106 -11.50 -1.75 5.53
N MET A 107 -10.37 -1.76 4.80
CA MET A 107 -10.34 -1.29 3.41
C MET A 107 -11.20 -2.17 2.50
N ARG A 108 -11.07 -3.49 2.64
CA ARG A 108 -11.87 -4.45 1.86
C ARG A 108 -13.37 -4.28 2.10
N ALA A 109 -13.78 -4.11 3.37
CA ALA A 109 -15.18 -3.92 3.75
C ALA A 109 -15.76 -2.60 3.19
N ALA A 110 -15.01 -1.50 3.26
CA ALA A 110 -15.51 -0.18 2.86
C ALA A 110 -15.47 0.06 1.35
N LEU A 111 -14.47 -0.50 0.65
CA LEU A 111 -14.28 -0.26 -0.78
C LEU A 111 -14.96 -1.30 -1.68
N GLY A 112 -15.19 -2.51 -1.18
CA GLY A 112 -15.82 -3.59 -1.96
C GLY A 112 -15.07 -3.83 -3.28
N GLU A 113 -15.80 -3.73 -4.40
CA GLU A 113 -15.25 -3.97 -5.75
C GLU A 113 -14.32 -2.85 -6.25
N ARG A 114 -14.28 -1.71 -5.60
CA ARG A 114 -13.35 -0.62 -5.96
C ARG A 114 -11.90 -0.95 -5.57
N LEU A 115 -11.70 -1.85 -4.60
CA LEU A 115 -10.39 -2.35 -4.23
C LEU A 115 -10.10 -3.65 -5.00
N PRO A 116 -9.12 -3.69 -5.90
CA PRO A 116 -8.78 -4.90 -6.63
C PRO A 116 -8.48 -6.08 -5.70
N ARG A 117 -8.66 -7.30 -6.18
CA ARG A 117 -8.39 -8.51 -5.42
C ARG A 117 -7.09 -9.15 -5.89
N PHE A 118 -6.24 -9.53 -4.95
CA PHE A 118 -5.08 -10.37 -5.28
C PHE A 118 -5.53 -11.81 -5.55
N THR A 119 -4.98 -12.39 -6.60
CA THR A 119 -5.07 -13.85 -6.82
C THR A 119 -4.27 -14.60 -5.75
N PRO A 120 -4.52 -15.90 -5.53
CA PRO A 120 -3.73 -16.69 -4.59
C PRO A 120 -2.22 -16.62 -4.87
N ALA A 121 -1.81 -16.67 -6.13
CA ALA A 121 -0.41 -16.56 -6.53
C ALA A 121 0.20 -15.18 -6.19
N GLN A 122 -0.57 -14.10 -6.39
CA GLN A 122 -0.13 -12.75 -6.04
C GLN A 122 0.02 -12.56 -4.52
N LYS A 123 -0.89 -13.12 -3.71
CA LYS A 123 -0.77 -13.11 -2.24
C LYS A 123 0.50 -13.81 -1.77
N VAL A 124 0.82 -14.94 -2.35
CA VAL A 124 2.06 -15.67 -2.06
C VAL A 124 3.29 -14.85 -2.48
N ALA A 125 3.26 -14.20 -3.64
CA ALA A 125 4.37 -13.38 -4.12
C ALA A 125 4.58 -12.12 -3.27
N LEU A 126 3.51 -11.52 -2.77
CA LEU A 126 3.56 -10.33 -1.92
C LEU A 126 4.04 -10.65 -0.50
N LYS A 127 3.52 -11.72 0.11
CA LYS A 127 3.83 -12.04 1.48
C LYS A 127 5.32 -12.35 1.67
N GLY A 128 6.00 -11.55 2.48
CA GLY A 128 7.44 -11.65 2.73
C GLY A 128 8.30 -11.07 1.60
N SER A 129 7.74 -10.21 0.74
CA SER A 129 8.49 -9.53 -0.33
C SER A 129 9.31 -8.33 0.14
N ALA A 130 9.63 -8.24 1.41
CA ALA A 130 10.53 -7.22 1.94
C ALA A 130 11.37 -7.81 3.08
N ASP A 131 12.62 -7.33 3.19
CA ASP A 131 13.55 -7.68 4.26
C ASP A 131 13.52 -6.65 5.38
N PHE A 132 13.04 -5.44 5.07
CA PHE A 132 12.86 -4.34 6.02
C PHE A 132 11.65 -3.49 5.61
N PHE A 133 11.15 -2.71 6.56
CA PHE A 133 10.15 -1.69 6.37
C PHE A 133 10.76 -0.32 6.68
N GLY A 134 10.76 0.59 5.70
CA GLY A 134 11.31 1.93 5.80
C GLY A 134 10.23 3.00 5.88
#